data_25666f3cec3a631f857047da7e67215d
#
_entry.id   25666f3cec3a631f857047da7e67215d
#
_cell.length_a   1.000
_cell.length_b   1.000
_cell.length_c   1.000
_cell.angle_alpha   90.00
_cell.angle_beta   90.00
_cell.angle_gamma   90.00
#
_symmetry.space_group_name_H-M   'P 1'
#
loop_
_entity.id
_entity.type
_entity.pdbx_description
1 polymer ?
#
loop_
_entity_poly.entity_id
_entity_poly.type
_entity_poly.pdbx_seq_one_letter_code
_entity_poly.pdbx_strand_id
1 'polypeptide(L)'
;MVAEWKDAGGPTGPPRWIAPLHLHRNDDEAWYVLEGALCVRVGNEVVEARAGTSVLVPRGTVHTYWNPGPGLVRYLLVMTSNIYSLIQDIHAMAERSPAALRAVFEKHESELADE
;
A
#
# COMPACT_ATOMS: atom_id res chain seq x y z
N MET A 1 -2.65 -12.43 -7.62
CA MET A 1 -3.95 -11.76 -7.74
C MET A 1 -3.76 -10.31 -8.17
N VAL A 2 -4.75 -9.76 -8.85
CA VAL A 2 -4.73 -8.36 -9.29
C VAL A 2 -6.06 -7.72 -8.90
N ALA A 3 -5.99 -6.54 -8.27
CA ALA A 3 -7.18 -5.76 -7.95
C ALA A 3 -6.99 -4.33 -8.46
N GLU A 4 -8.05 -3.74 -8.98
CA GLU A 4 -8.03 -2.34 -9.35
C GLU A 4 -8.57 -1.49 -8.21
N TRP A 5 -7.83 -0.45 -7.85
CA TRP A 5 -8.18 0.50 -6.82
C TRP A 5 -8.18 1.92 -7.38
N LYS A 6 -8.95 2.78 -6.73
CA LYS A 6 -9.02 4.20 -7.04
C LYS A 6 -8.85 4.99 -5.75
N ASP A 7 -8.15 6.11 -5.86
CA ASP A 7 -8.09 7.10 -4.78
C ASP A 7 -8.36 8.46 -5.39
N ALA A 8 -9.36 9.15 -4.85
CA ALA A 8 -9.83 10.42 -5.42
C ALA A 8 -8.84 11.57 -5.23
N GLY A 9 -7.84 11.38 -4.39
CA GLY A 9 -6.94 12.45 -4.01
C GLY A 9 -7.56 13.35 -2.95
N GLY A 10 -6.88 14.42 -2.66
CA GLY A 10 -7.32 15.37 -1.66
C GLY A 10 -6.52 16.66 -1.73
N PRO A 11 -6.70 17.56 -0.75
CA PRO A 11 -5.96 18.81 -0.75
C PRO A 11 -4.46 18.56 -0.67
N THR A 12 -3.67 19.49 -1.22
CA THR A 12 -2.21 19.44 -1.09
C THR A 12 -1.82 19.58 0.37
N GLY A 13 -0.73 18.93 0.75
CA GLY A 13 -0.24 18.92 2.12
C GLY A 13 0.63 17.70 2.39
N PRO A 14 0.85 17.37 3.66
CA PRO A 14 1.60 16.16 4.00
C PRO A 14 0.96 14.91 3.39
N PRO A 15 1.76 13.91 3.01
CA PRO A 15 1.22 12.67 2.44
C PRO A 15 0.21 12.00 3.36
N ARG A 16 -0.89 11.55 2.78
CA ARG A 16 -1.90 10.74 3.47
C ARG A 16 -1.74 9.31 2.99
N TRP A 17 -1.05 8.51 3.78
CA TRP A 17 -0.75 7.13 3.42
C TRP A 17 -2.03 6.31 3.24
N ILE A 18 -2.13 5.61 2.12
CA ILE A 18 -3.25 4.70 1.84
C ILE A 18 -3.14 3.46 2.73
N ALA A 19 -1.91 3.02 3.01
CA ALA A 19 -1.63 1.93 3.93
C ALA A 19 -0.58 2.39 4.96
N PRO A 20 -0.57 1.83 6.18
CA PRO A 20 0.49 2.16 7.13
C PRO A 20 1.85 1.69 6.62
N LEU A 21 2.92 2.25 7.16
CA LEU A 21 4.28 1.80 6.85
C LEU A 21 4.45 0.37 7.38
N HIS A 22 4.80 -0.56 6.50
CA HIS A 22 4.83 -1.98 6.84
C HIS A 22 5.72 -2.77 5.88
N LEU A 23 5.94 -4.03 6.18
CA LEU A 23 6.59 -4.99 5.29
C LEU A 23 5.82 -6.31 5.27
N HIS A 24 6.02 -7.07 4.21
CA HIS A 24 5.56 -8.46 4.11
C HIS A 24 6.79 -9.36 4.12
N ARG A 25 6.83 -10.35 5.03
CA ARG A 25 8.01 -11.19 5.18
C ARG A 25 8.22 -12.15 4.01
N ASN A 26 7.13 -12.65 3.44
CA ASN A 26 7.19 -13.73 2.45
C ASN A 26 6.58 -13.40 1.11
N ASP A 27 6.08 -12.18 0.92
CA ASP A 27 5.31 -11.82 -0.27
C ASP A 27 5.87 -10.60 -0.96
N ASP A 28 6.02 -10.68 -2.27
CA ASP A 28 6.30 -9.53 -3.11
C ASP A 28 4.99 -8.84 -3.50
N GLU A 29 5.06 -7.54 -3.78
CA GLU A 29 3.88 -6.75 -4.12
C GLU A 29 4.26 -5.73 -5.19
N ALA A 30 3.34 -5.44 -6.11
CA ALA A 30 3.61 -4.47 -7.17
C ALA A 30 2.39 -3.61 -7.45
N TRP A 31 2.65 -2.40 -7.93
CA TRP A 31 1.63 -1.45 -8.38
C TRP A 31 1.87 -1.16 -9.86
N TYR A 32 0.80 -1.06 -10.62
CA TYR A 32 0.83 -0.59 -12.01
C TYR A 32 -0.18 0.55 -12.12
N VAL A 33 0.30 1.74 -12.48
CA VAL A 33 -0.55 2.92 -12.55
C VAL A 33 -1.27 3.00 -13.88
N LEU A 34 -2.58 3.11 -13.84
CA LEU A 34 -3.44 3.22 -15.03
C LEU A 34 -3.74 4.67 -15.36
N GLU A 35 -3.91 5.51 -14.34
CA GLU A 35 -4.30 6.91 -14.50
C GLU A 35 -3.78 7.71 -13.33
N GLY A 36 -3.30 8.94 -13.58
CA GLY A 36 -2.77 9.81 -12.53
C GLY A 36 -1.36 9.43 -12.11
N ALA A 37 -1.04 9.67 -10.85
CA ALA A 37 0.27 9.38 -10.28
C ALA A 37 0.12 8.80 -8.88
N LEU A 38 0.99 7.86 -8.56
CA LEU A 38 1.06 7.21 -7.25
C LEU A 38 2.48 7.33 -6.73
N CYS A 39 2.65 7.78 -5.50
CA CYS A 39 3.95 7.75 -4.84
C CYS A 39 4.06 6.49 -3.99
N VAL A 40 5.18 5.78 -4.13
CA VAL A 40 5.48 4.58 -3.35
C VAL A 40 6.80 4.80 -2.63
N ARG A 41 6.79 4.68 -1.31
CA ARG A 41 8.02 4.64 -0.53
C ARG A 41 8.50 3.20 -0.45
N VAL A 42 9.69 2.95 -0.94
CA VAL A 42 10.34 1.63 -0.95
C VAL A 42 11.61 1.77 -0.12
N GLY A 43 11.60 1.21 1.09
CA GLY A 43 12.68 1.46 2.03
C GLY A 43 12.75 2.95 2.37
N ASN A 44 13.88 3.59 2.05
CA ASN A 44 14.07 5.02 2.26
C ASN A 44 13.88 5.87 1.00
N GLU A 45 13.51 5.24 -0.12
CA GLU A 45 13.34 5.93 -1.39
C GLU A 45 11.88 6.14 -1.71
N VAL A 46 11.56 7.28 -2.32
CA VAL A 46 10.21 7.57 -2.81
C VAL A 46 10.24 7.58 -4.33
N VAL A 47 9.36 6.79 -4.92
CA VAL A 47 9.21 6.69 -6.37
C VAL A 47 7.84 7.27 -6.73
N GLU A 48 7.80 8.22 -7.67
CA GLU A 48 6.54 8.69 -8.24
C GLU A 48 6.29 7.92 -9.53
N ALA A 49 5.26 7.10 -9.52
CA ALA A 49 4.87 6.30 -10.68
C ALA A 49 3.69 6.96 -11.39
N ARG A 50 3.83 7.18 -12.69
CA ARG A 50 2.76 7.74 -13.54
C ARG A 50 2.12 6.65 -14.38
N ALA A 51 1.03 6.99 -15.05
CA ALA A 51 0.32 6.05 -15.92
C ALA A 51 1.28 5.30 -16.84
N GLY A 52 1.17 3.97 -16.88
CA GLY A 52 2.05 3.11 -17.64
C GLY A 52 3.31 2.65 -16.94
N THR A 53 3.50 3.02 -15.67
CA THR A 53 4.69 2.67 -14.87
C THR A 53 4.31 1.71 -13.76
N SER A 54 5.19 0.77 -13.48
CA SER A 54 5.03 -0.17 -12.37
C SER A 54 6.12 0.02 -11.32
N VAL A 55 5.80 -0.33 -10.08
CA VAL A 55 6.75 -0.34 -8.96
C VAL A 55 6.64 -1.70 -8.28
N LEU A 56 7.77 -2.37 -8.11
CA LEU A 56 7.84 -3.63 -7.38
C LEU A 56 8.45 -3.40 -6.01
N VAL A 57 7.79 -3.92 -4.98
CA VAL A 57 8.33 -3.96 -3.62
C VAL A 57 8.60 -5.41 -3.26
N PRO A 58 9.90 -5.79 -3.15
CA PRO A 58 10.23 -7.16 -2.77
C PRO A 58 9.87 -7.45 -1.31
N ARG A 59 9.68 -8.72 -1.02
CA ARG A 59 9.46 -9.17 0.35
C ARG A 59 10.53 -8.65 1.30
N GLY A 60 10.14 -8.35 2.53
CA GLY A 60 11.06 -7.85 3.56
C GLY A 60 11.38 -6.37 3.46
N THR A 61 10.84 -5.65 2.47
CA THR A 61 11.11 -4.23 2.29
C THR A 61 9.98 -3.39 2.90
N VAL A 62 10.35 -2.48 3.79
CA VAL A 62 9.41 -1.53 4.40
C VAL A 62 8.87 -0.58 3.34
N HIS A 63 7.56 -0.42 3.29
CA HIS A 63 6.93 0.40 2.27
C HIS A 63 5.60 0.99 2.71
N THR A 64 5.18 2.02 1.99
CA THR A 64 3.84 2.60 2.03
C THR A 64 3.60 3.31 0.71
N TYR A 65 2.40 3.81 0.48
CA TYR A 65 2.08 4.52 -0.75
C TYR A 65 0.94 5.50 -0.55
N TRP A 66 0.89 6.51 -1.43
CA TRP A 66 -0.13 7.57 -1.34
C TRP A 66 -0.36 8.21 -2.69
N ASN A 67 -1.48 8.93 -2.80
CA ASN A 67 -1.77 9.77 -3.97
C ASN A 67 -1.16 11.16 -3.72
N PRO A 68 -0.19 11.61 -4.51
CA PRO A 68 0.50 12.88 -4.27
C PRO A 68 -0.27 14.11 -4.73
N GLY A 69 -1.24 13.94 -5.58
CA GLY A 69 -1.91 15.07 -6.21
C GLY A 69 -3.31 15.32 -5.71
N PRO A 70 -3.96 16.38 -6.18
CA PRO A 70 -5.37 16.57 -5.88
C PRO A 70 -6.27 15.71 -6.77
N GLY A 71 -5.74 15.14 -7.86
CA GLY A 71 -6.51 14.38 -8.83
C GLY A 71 -6.63 12.90 -8.51
N LEU A 72 -7.48 12.23 -9.29
CA LEU A 72 -7.71 10.79 -9.17
C LEU A 72 -6.47 10.00 -9.59
N VAL A 73 -6.14 8.96 -8.83
CA VAL A 73 -5.23 7.91 -9.28
C VAL A 73 -6.02 6.59 -9.41
N ARG A 74 -5.77 5.87 -10.49
CA ARG A 74 -6.28 4.53 -10.72
C ARG A 74 -5.09 3.60 -10.92
N TYR A 75 -5.06 2.49 -10.19
CA TYR A 75 -3.92 1.58 -10.25
C TYR A 75 -4.34 0.14 -10.05
N LEU A 76 -3.51 -0.76 -10.55
CA LEU A 76 -3.62 -2.19 -10.27
C LEU A 76 -2.64 -2.54 -9.15
N LEU A 77 -3.13 -3.27 -8.17
CA LEU A 77 -2.30 -3.86 -7.14
C LEU A 77 -2.13 -5.35 -7.47
N VAL A 78 -0.89 -5.75 -7.70
CA VAL A 78 -0.52 -7.13 -7.98
C VAL A 78 0.03 -7.73 -6.70
N MET A 79 -0.60 -8.77 -6.21
CA MET A 79 -0.35 -9.29 -4.87
C MET A 79 -0.60 -10.79 -4.78
N THR A 80 -0.11 -11.38 -3.70
CA THR A 80 -0.40 -12.76 -3.37
C THR A 80 -1.78 -12.87 -2.72
N SER A 81 -2.31 -14.09 -2.64
CA SER A 81 -3.55 -14.33 -1.93
C SER A 81 -3.43 -13.99 -0.43
N ASN A 82 -2.24 -14.13 0.15
CA ASN A 82 -2.00 -13.77 1.54
C ASN A 82 -2.17 -12.26 1.76
N ILE A 83 -1.59 -11.43 0.90
CA ILE A 83 -1.75 -9.97 0.98
C ILE A 83 -3.23 -9.59 0.78
N TYR A 84 -3.90 -10.22 -0.18
CA TYR A 84 -5.32 -9.96 -0.40
C TYR A 84 -6.15 -10.27 0.84
N SER A 85 -5.89 -11.40 1.50
CA SER A 85 -6.57 -11.77 2.74
C SER A 85 -6.30 -10.78 3.87
N LEU A 86 -5.07 -10.26 3.95
CA LEU A 86 -4.72 -9.20 4.91
C LEU A 86 -5.57 -7.95 4.66
N ILE A 87 -5.66 -7.50 3.42
CA ILE A 87 -6.46 -6.32 3.06
C ILE A 87 -7.93 -6.53 3.42
N GLN A 88 -8.48 -7.69 3.12
CA GLN A 88 -9.86 -8.00 3.48
C GLN A 88 -10.08 -7.99 4.99
N ASP A 89 -9.16 -8.54 5.75
CA ASP A 89 -9.25 -8.56 7.21
C ASP A 89 -9.19 -7.13 7.78
N ILE A 90 -8.33 -6.26 7.23
CA ILE A 90 -8.26 -4.86 7.65
C ILE A 90 -9.60 -4.16 7.38
N HIS A 91 -10.16 -4.34 6.20
CA HIS A 91 -11.43 -3.71 5.84
C HIS A 91 -12.61 -4.22 6.69
N ALA A 92 -12.52 -5.43 7.21
CA ALA A 92 -13.56 -6.02 8.05
C ALA A 92 -13.43 -5.62 9.53
N MET A 93 -12.35 -4.97 9.93
CA MET A 93 -12.13 -4.58 11.32
C MET A 93 -13.09 -3.50 11.77
N ALA A 94 -13.81 -3.75 12.87
CA ALA A 94 -14.66 -2.74 13.50
C ALA A 94 -13.83 -1.69 14.24
N GLU A 95 -12.67 -2.10 14.76
CA GLU A 95 -11.76 -1.24 15.49
C GLU A 95 -10.35 -1.44 14.93
N ARG A 96 -9.64 -0.32 14.72
CA ARG A 96 -8.28 -0.32 14.17
C ARG A 96 -7.28 0.30 15.15
N SER A 97 -7.33 -0.14 16.41
CA SER A 97 -6.31 0.26 17.37
C SER A 97 -4.92 -0.22 16.90
N PRO A 98 -3.83 0.43 17.33
CA PRO A 98 -2.48 -0.03 16.97
C PRO A 98 -2.23 -1.50 17.30
N ALA A 99 -2.71 -1.98 18.44
CA ALA A 99 -2.55 -3.38 18.84
C ALA A 99 -3.34 -4.32 17.94
N ALA A 100 -4.58 -3.95 17.58
CA ALA A 100 -5.42 -4.76 16.70
C ALA A 100 -4.84 -4.83 15.27
N LEU A 101 -4.36 -3.71 14.75
CA LEU A 101 -3.69 -3.69 13.44
C LEU A 101 -2.44 -4.55 13.44
N ARG A 102 -1.61 -4.43 14.48
CA ARG A 102 -0.39 -5.24 14.58
C ARG A 102 -0.72 -6.72 14.57
N ALA A 103 -1.73 -7.16 15.31
CA ALA A 103 -2.13 -8.56 15.36
C ALA A 103 -2.59 -9.07 13.98
N VAL A 104 -3.36 -8.26 13.23
CA VAL A 104 -3.82 -8.64 11.90
C VAL A 104 -2.64 -8.75 10.93
N PHE A 105 -1.71 -7.81 10.94
CA PHE A 105 -0.52 -7.87 10.11
C PHE A 105 0.31 -9.12 10.42
N GLU A 106 0.55 -9.39 11.70
CA GLU A 106 1.34 -10.57 12.11
C GLU A 106 0.67 -11.89 11.72
N LYS A 107 -0.65 -11.95 11.78
CA LYS A 107 -1.42 -13.12 11.32
C LYS A 107 -1.13 -13.45 9.85
N HIS A 108 -0.82 -12.44 9.04
CA HIS A 108 -0.51 -12.59 7.62
C HIS A 108 0.98 -12.46 7.33
N GLU A 109 1.82 -12.76 8.32
CA GLU A 109 3.29 -12.74 8.16
C GLU A 109 3.82 -11.41 7.67
N SER A 110 3.21 -10.34 8.16
CA SER A 110 3.56 -8.96 7.85
C SER A 110 3.83 -8.21 9.16
N GLU A 111 4.51 -7.07 9.07
CA GLU A 111 4.88 -6.30 10.24
C GLU A 111 4.66 -4.82 10.00
N LEU A 112 4.08 -4.15 10.99
CA LEU A 112 4.04 -2.69 11.00
C LEU A 112 5.43 -2.16 11.31
N ALA A 113 5.80 -1.04 10.71
CA ALA A 113 7.10 -0.43 10.89
C ALA A 113 6.92 0.99 11.45
N ASP A 114 7.95 1.47 12.14
CA ASP A 114 8.02 2.85 12.61
C ASP A 114 8.77 3.70 11.57
N GLU A 115 8.42 4.96 11.52
CA GLU A 115 9.10 5.92 10.66
C GLU A 115 10.55 6.13 11.08
#